data_1152cd9601846f7bd081d1ddf320c6e7
#
_entry.id   1152cd9601846f7bd081d1ddf320c6e7
#
_cell.length_a   1.000
_cell.length_b   1.000
_cell.length_c   1.000
_cell.angle_alpha   90.00
_cell.angle_beta   90.00
_cell.angle_gamma   90.00
#
_symmetry.space_group_name_H-M   'P 1'
#
loop_
_entity.id
_entity.type
_entity.pdbx_description
1 polymer ?
#
loop_
_entity_poly.entity_id
_entity_poly.type
_entity_poly.pdbx_seq_one_letter_code
_entity_poly.pdbx_strand_id
1 'polypeptide(L)'
;STISMDDIETMWVWIPRYSYTIGSEDGTNYYGKKGCYIESEPTLSLPGEVDIRFVSSDIKDRGTAKYVTTSGAESWYTPDAFTFGDTELSGVWVGKFETSSSNPSATDGGGNTTELDPMIKPNVTSWIMINVSNAFNVSLKMNDDGNRYGFTNNVDTHMMKNSEWAVVTYLSQSKYGKLGNTNFTGSNKEVYQNKSDQYITGCSYGSPSNENTDYGCQYQYNIDINGTGASTTGNIYGIYDMSGGSWEYVMGNYNDIVGSSGFITMPDSIYYDKYTTDNVLTACNGSACLSQCLSETAGWYSDLKQMIDEQSLWLIRSGVYNTNTGAGVFCIYNSIPGIGGIAVSFRLILSPNS
;
A
#
# COMPACT_ATOMS: atom_id res chain seq x y z
N SER A 1 13.11 19.18 -24.61
CA SER A 1 12.12 18.34 -25.32
C SER A 1 11.17 17.74 -24.27
N THR A 2 9.89 17.74 -24.55
CA THR A 2 8.89 17.11 -23.72
C THR A 2 8.84 15.62 -24.10
N ILE A 3 8.88 14.73 -23.13
CA ILE A 3 8.65 13.29 -23.36
C ILE A 3 7.14 13.08 -23.37
N SER A 4 6.62 12.35 -24.37
CA SER A 4 5.21 11.96 -24.41
C SER A 4 4.92 10.97 -23.28
N MET A 5 3.71 11.03 -22.70
CA MET A 5 3.26 10.04 -21.73
C MET A 5 3.19 8.63 -22.34
N ASP A 6 3.02 8.53 -23.65
CA ASP A 6 3.02 7.24 -24.36
C ASP A 6 4.40 6.57 -24.37
N ASP A 7 5.48 7.37 -24.28
CA ASP A 7 6.87 6.88 -24.21
C ASP A 7 7.29 6.46 -22.79
N ILE A 8 6.44 6.70 -21.78
CA ILE A 8 6.72 6.35 -20.39
C ILE A 8 6.15 4.96 -20.10
N GLU A 9 7.00 4.03 -19.72
CA GLU A 9 6.63 2.66 -19.35
C GLU A 9 6.26 2.57 -17.86
N THR A 10 7.10 3.17 -17.00
CA THR A 10 6.95 3.07 -15.55
C THR A 10 7.26 4.37 -14.83
N MET A 11 6.47 4.66 -13.80
CA MET A 11 6.66 5.80 -12.90
C MET A 11 6.80 5.31 -11.47
N TRP A 12 7.82 5.78 -10.77
CA TRP A 12 8.17 5.33 -9.43
C TRP A 12 8.26 6.50 -8.46
N VAL A 13 7.98 6.22 -7.19
CA VAL A 13 8.14 7.18 -6.09
C VAL A 13 9.09 6.60 -5.05
N TRP A 14 10.12 7.36 -4.70
CA TRP A 14 11.08 6.98 -3.68
C TRP A 14 10.50 7.16 -2.27
N ILE A 15 10.55 6.11 -1.48
CA ILE A 15 10.23 6.13 -0.06
C ILE A 15 11.55 5.96 0.70
N PRO A 16 12.09 7.02 1.29
CA PRO A 16 13.35 6.96 2.02
C PRO A 16 13.16 6.17 3.33
N ARG A 17 14.24 5.54 3.81
CA ARG A 17 14.28 4.84 5.10
C ARG A 17 13.94 5.79 6.24
N TYR A 18 13.11 5.32 7.15
CA TYR A 18 12.74 6.06 8.35
C TYR A 18 12.45 5.14 9.53
N SER A 19 12.49 5.70 10.73
CA SER A 19 11.85 5.14 11.92
C SER A 19 10.58 5.93 12.21
N TYR A 20 9.59 5.28 12.78
CA TYR A 20 8.31 5.90 13.12
C TYR A 20 7.90 5.64 14.56
N THR A 21 6.99 6.46 15.04
CA THR A 21 6.16 6.21 16.21
C THR A 21 4.79 6.83 15.97
N ILE A 22 3.77 6.30 16.63
CA ILE A 22 2.42 6.87 16.57
C ILE A 22 2.24 7.72 17.81
N GLY A 23 2.12 9.03 17.62
CA GLY A 23 2.11 10.00 18.67
C GLY A 23 0.84 10.85 18.74
N SER A 24 0.68 11.53 19.87
CA SER A 24 -0.28 12.59 20.06
C SER A 24 0.40 13.74 20.77
N GLU A 25 0.16 14.97 20.30
CA GLU A 25 0.79 16.16 20.86
C GLU A 25 0.45 16.41 22.33
N ASP A 26 -0.68 15.92 22.81
CA ASP A 26 -1.16 16.22 24.18
C ASP A 26 -1.22 15.00 25.11
N GLY A 27 -0.84 13.82 24.64
CA GLY A 27 -0.84 12.58 25.43
C GLY A 27 -2.21 12.16 25.97
N THR A 28 -3.25 12.94 25.74
CA THR A 28 -4.62 12.69 26.18
C THR A 28 -5.49 12.25 25.05
N ASN A 29 -5.07 12.48 23.83
CA ASN A 29 -5.74 12.07 22.64
C ASN A 29 -5.70 10.56 22.53
N TYR A 30 -6.68 10.10 21.89
CA TYR A 30 -6.91 8.97 21.17
C TYR A 30 -5.71 8.01 20.92
N TYR A 31 -4.52 8.54 20.67
CA TYR A 31 -3.26 7.79 20.60
C TYR A 31 -2.79 7.28 21.95
N GLY A 32 -3.09 8.01 23.02
CA GLY A 32 -2.87 7.54 24.39
C GLY A 32 -3.70 6.31 24.73
N LYS A 33 -4.71 5.99 23.91
CA LYS A 33 -5.47 4.75 23.98
C LYS A 33 -4.87 3.68 23.04
N LYS A 34 -3.60 3.36 23.26
CA LYS A 34 -3.01 2.13 22.76
C LYS A 34 -2.90 1.99 21.24
N GLY A 35 -2.52 2.87 20.41
CA GLY A 35 -2.15 2.69 19.01
C GLY A 35 -2.53 1.36 18.29
N CYS A 36 -3.29 0.51 18.93
CA CYS A 36 -3.77 -0.77 18.46
C CYS A 36 -5.27 -0.80 18.49
N TYR A 37 -5.85 -1.41 17.48
CA TYR A 37 -7.26 -1.73 17.45
C TYR A 37 -7.62 -2.62 18.66
N ILE A 38 -8.67 -2.24 19.37
CA ILE A 38 -9.32 -3.07 20.38
C ILE A 38 -10.73 -3.29 19.88
N GLU A 39 -11.11 -4.54 19.70
CA GLU A 39 -12.39 -4.93 19.14
C GLU A 39 -13.61 -4.37 19.94
N SER A 40 -13.43 -4.14 21.23
CA SER A 40 -14.44 -3.53 22.10
C SER A 40 -14.53 -2.00 22.00
N GLU A 41 -13.59 -1.34 21.34
CA GLU A 41 -13.62 0.10 21.08
C GLU A 41 -13.66 0.32 19.55
N PRO A 42 -14.86 0.36 18.96
CA PRO A 42 -14.98 0.50 17.54
C PRO A 42 -14.42 1.84 17.07
N THR A 43 -13.65 1.75 16.04
CA THR A 43 -13.29 2.81 15.10
C THR A 43 -13.07 4.18 15.69
N LEU A 44 -11.88 4.50 15.68
CA LEU A 44 -11.45 5.84 15.89
C LEU A 44 -11.73 6.61 14.60
N SER A 45 -12.79 7.42 14.64
CA SER A 45 -13.19 8.28 13.53
C SER A 45 -12.16 9.39 13.23
N LEU A 46 -11.18 9.55 14.10
CA LEU A 46 -10.08 10.52 13.96
C LEU A 46 -8.75 9.77 14.07
N PRO A 47 -8.12 9.48 12.94
CA PRO A 47 -6.82 8.86 12.91
C PRO A 47 -5.73 9.77 13.44
N GLY A 48 -4.66 9.15 13.83
CA GLY A 48 -3.53 9.80 14.34
C GLY A 48 -2.52 10.35 13.37
N GLU A 49 -1.57 11.09 13.92
CA GLU A 49 -0.34 11.45 13.25
C GLU A 49 0.70 10.36 13.50
N VAL A 50 1.37 9.96 12.43
CA VAL A 50 2.55 9.11 12.51
C VAL A 50 3.78 10.02 12.51
N ASP A 51 4.52 10.01 13.60
CA ASP A 51 5.79 10.72 13.66
C ASP A 51 6.86 9.95 12.90
N ILE A 52 7.57 10.65 12.04
CA ILE A 52 8.60 10.10 11.15
C ILE A 52 9.93 10.80 11.42
N ARG A 53 11.00 10.01 11.55
CA ARG A 53 12.36 10.49 11.43
C ARG A 53 13.12 9.69 10.37
N PHE A 54 13.69 10.37 9.40
CA PHE A 54 14.54 9.72 8.39
C PHE A 54 15.84 9.29 9.03
N VAL A 55 16.26 8.07 8.72
CA VAL A 55 17.46 7.43 9.28
C VAL A 55 18.29 6.80 8.18
N SER A 56 19.59 6.67 8.41
CA SER A 56 20.50 5.93 7.54
C SER A 56 20.35 4.42 7.72
N SER A 57 20.90 3.64 6.79
CA SER A 57 20.76 2.18 6.79
C SER A 57 21.48 1.47 7.93
N ASP A 58 22.38 2.15 8.64
CA ASP A 58 23.04 1.63 9.85
C ASP A 58 22.16 1.75 11.11
N ILE A 59 21.02 2.48 11.03
CA ILE A 59 20.08 2.63 12.13
C ILE A 59 18.90 1.70 11.93
N LYS A 60 18.69 0.81 12.90
CA LYS A 60 17.56 -0.11 12.97
C LYS A 60 16.93 -0.08 14.36
N ASP A 61 16.07 0.90 14.57
CA ASP A 61 15.33 1.04 15.83
C ASP A 61 14.37 -0.15 16.04
N ARG A 62 14.31 -0.66 17.27
CA ARG A 62 13.46 -1.80 17.65
C ARG A 62 12.61 -1.52 18.89
N GLY A 63 12.20 -0.28 19.05
CA GLY A 63 11.27 0.11 20.08
C GLY A 63 9.87 -0.47 19.88
N THR A 64 8.95 -0.11 20.73
CA THR A 64 7.55 -0.60 20.67
C THR A 64 6.64 0.25 19.79
N ALA A 65 7.11 1.28 19.19
CA ALA A 65 6.51 2.20 18.21
C ALA A 65 5.01 2.54 18.32
N LYS A 66 4.37 2.22 19.44
CA LYS A 66 2.92 2.30 19.56
C LYS A 66 2.39 3.72 19.75
N TYR A 67 3.11 4.54 20.48
CA TYR A 67 2.80 5.95 20.74
C TYR A 67 3.92 6.61 21.56
N VAL A 68 4.03 7.90 21.45
CA VAL A 68 4.86 8.72 22.33
C VAL A 68 4.16 8.83 23.67
N THR A 69 4.85 8.51 24.75
CA THR A 69 4.30 8.68 26.10
C THR A 69 4.56 10.11 26.60
N THR A 70 3.67 10.62 27.44
CA THR A 70 3.82 11.94 28.10
C THR A 70 5.09 12.06 28.94
N SER A 71 5.77 10.95 29.24
CA SER A 71 7.06 10.93 29.94
C SER A 71 8.27 11.19 29.04
N GLY A 72 8.05 11.42 27.74
CA GLY A 72 9.12 11.70 26.78
C GLY A 72 9.95 10.48 26.37
N ALA A 73 9.58 9.29 26.77
CA ALA A 73 10.22 8.06 26.29
C ALA A 73 9.68 7.74 24.89
N GLU A 74 10.34 8.26 23.88
CA GLU A 74 10.04 7.94 22.49
C GLU A 74 10.42 6.50 22.17
N SER A 75 9.48 5.76 21.58
CA SER A 75 9.69 4.40 21.18
C SER A 75 9.65 4.31 19.65
N TRP A 76 10.80 4.46 19.03
CA TRP A 76 10.96 4.45 17.58
C TRP A 76 11.12 3.03 17.04
N TYR A 77 10.51 2.77 15.90
CA TYR A 77 10.62 1.49 15.20
C TYR A 77 10.95 1.71 13.71
N THR A 78 11.99 1.03 13.23
CA THR A 78 12.34 1.03 11.81
C THR A 78 11.56 -0.10 11.12
N PRO A 79 10.71 0.20 10.13
CA PRO A 79 9.95 -0.81 9.40
C PRO A 79 10.81 -1.90 8.78
N ASP A 80 10.36 -3.14 8.88
CA ASP A 80 11.04 -4.30 8.29
C ASP A 80 11.06 -4.26 6.76
N ALA A 81 10.17 -3.49 6.12
CA ALA A 81 10.19 -3.20 4.68
C ALA A 81 11.51 -2.59 4.19
N PHE A 82 12.30 -1.97 5.08
CA PHE A 82 13.62 -1.43 4.74
C PHE A 82 14.75 -2.45 4.93
N THR A 83 14.42 -3.72 5.14
CA THR A 83 15.37 -4.84 5.13
C THR A 83 14.94 -5.81 4.04
N PHE A 84 15.80 -6.06 3.06
CA PHE A 84 15.54 -7.02 1.99
C PHE A 84 16.57 -8.12 2.04
N GLY A 85 16.15 -9.34 2.38
CA GLY A 85 17.07 -10.40 2.76
C GLY A 85 17.94 -9.98 3.97
N ASP A 86 19.24 -9.98 3.78
CA ASP A 86 20.22 -9.54 4.78
C ASP A 86 20.66 -8.07 4.59
N THR A 87 20.08 -7.36 3.61
CA THR A 87 20.49 -6.00 3.24
C THR A 87 19.58 -4.96 3.85
N GLU A 88 20.17 -4.01 4.58
CA GLU A 88 19.48 -2.82 5.08
C GLU A 88 19.45 -1.76 3.99
N LEU A 89 18.25 -1.44 3.52
CA LEU A 89 18.02 -0.50 2.42
C LEU A 89 17.99 0.95 2.92
N SER A 90 18.46 1.89 2.12
CA SER A 90 18.27 3.33 2.34
C SER A 90 16.86 3.81 2.01
N GLY A 91 16.04 2.98 1.40
CA GLY A 91 14.67 3.19 0.99
C GLY A 91 14.26 2.23 -0.11
N VAL A 92 13.03 2.40 -0.60
CA VAL A 92 12.48 1.57 -1.69
C VAL A 92 11.77 2.46 -2.71
N TRP A 93 11.75 2.04 -3.96
CA TRP A 93 10.94 2.65 -4.99
C TRP A 93 9.59 1.92 -5.08
N VAL A 94 8.52 2.67 -5.05
CA VAL A 94 7.15 2.14 -5.10
C VAL A 94 6.50 2.58 -6.40
N GLY A 95 5.80 1.66 -7.06
CA GLY A 95 5.01 1.98 -8.23
C GLY A 95 4.02 3.11 -7.94
N LYS A 96 4.08 4.19 -8.73
CA LYS A 96 3.30 5.40 -8.49
C LYS A 96 1.80 5.19 -8.62
N PHE A 97 1.38 4.24 -9.43
CA PHE A 97 0.00 3.84 -9.70
C PHE A 97 -0.16 2.34 -9.51
N GLU A 98 -1.39 1.85 -9.43
CA GLU A 98 -1.67 0.43 -9.63
C GLU A 98 -1.01 -0.07 -10.92
N THR A 99 -0.59 -1.32 -10.92
CA THR A 99 0.05 -1.92 -12.09
C THR A 99 -0.97 -2.08 -13.22
N SER A 100 -0.58 -1.71 -14.42
CA SER A 100 -1.24 -2.03 -15.69
C SER A 100 -0.35 -2.93 -16.54
N SER A 101 -0.74 -3.28 -17.75
CA SER A 101 0.05 -4.13 -18.63
C SER A 101 0.41 -3.44 -19.95
N SER A 102 1.32 -4.06 -20.69
CA SER A 102 1.68 -3.66 -22.06
C SER A 102 0.52 -3.79 -23.07
N ASN A 103 -0.65 -4.26 -22.63
CA ASN A 103 -1.90 -4.22 -23.41
C ASN A 103 -2.94 -3.29 -22.72
N PRO A 104 -2.73 -1.97 -22.72
CA PRO A 104 -3.57 -1.03 -21.96
C PRO A 104 -5.00 -0.89 -22.50
N SER A 105 -5.29 -1.43 -23.66
CA SER A 105 -6.64 -1.45 -24.25
C SER A 105 -7.47 -2.67 -23.85
N ALA A 106 -6.88 -3.64 -23.15
CA ALA A 106 -7.63 -4.76 -22.60
C ALA A 106 -8.54 -4.25 -21.46
N THR A 107 -9.81 -4.68 -21.47
CA THR A 107 -10.80 -4.29 -20.46
C THR A 107 -10.48 -4.80 -19.05
N ASP A 108 -9.65 -5.82 -18.95
CA ASP A 108 -9.14 -6.43 -17.73
C ASP A 108 -7.67 -6.02 -17.44
N GLY A 109 -7.14 -5.07 -18.23
CA GLY A 109 -5.77 -4.61 -18.13
C GLY A 109 -4.71 -5.68 -18.43
N GLY A 110 -5.10 -6.90 -18.84
CA GLY A 110 -4.18 -7.98 -19.18
C GLY A 110 -4.65 -9.39 -18.82
N GLY A 111 -5.52 -9.55 -17.84
CA GLY A 111 -6.06 -10.85 -17.42
C GLY A 111 -5.02 -11.78 -16.77
N ASN A 112 -5.35 -13.07 -16.65
CA ASN A 112 -4.53 -14.03 -15.91
C ASN A 112 -3.41 -14.65 -16.78
N THR A 113 -2.40 -13.86 -17.09
CA THR A 113 -1.26 -14.28 -17.94
C THR A 113 0.07 -13.76 -17.40
N THR A 114 1.18 -14.37 -17.80
CA THR A 114 2.56 -13.89 -17.59
C THR A 114 3.24 -13.42 -18.88
N GLU A 115 2.51 -13.40 -19.99
CA GLU A 115 3.06 -13.06 -21.30
C GLU A 115 3.19 -11.54 -21.53
N LEU A 116 2.45 -10.74 -20.78
CA LEU A 116 2.49 -9.28 -20.86
C LEU A 116 3.53 -8.71 -19.91
N ASP A 117 4.01 -7.51 -20.23
CA ASP A 117 4.93 -6.78 -19.39
C ASP A 117 4.19 -5.76 -18.50
N PRO A 118 4.56 -5.60 -17.22
CA PRO A 118 3.97 -4.59 -16.36
C PRO A 118 4.23 -3.16 -16.83
N MET A 119 3.24 -2.29 -16.64
CA MET A 119 3.36 -0.85 -16.83
C MET A 119 2.88 -0.13 -15.57
N ILE A 120 3.48 1.02 -15.26
CA ILE A 120 3.09 1.85 -14.12
C ILE A 120 2.90 3.28 -14.62
N LYS A 121 1.68 3.60 -15.04
CA LYS A 121 1.35 4.91 -15.62
C LYS A 121 -0.11 5.27 -15.35
N PRO A 122 -0.46 6.55 -15.42
CA PRO A 122 -1.85 6.98 -15.22
C PRO A 122 -2.70 6.78 -16.47
N ASN A 123 -4.02 6.88 -16.28
CA ASN A 123 -5.03 6.90 -17.34
C ASN A 123 -5.10 5.61 -18.20
N VAL A 124 -4.77 4.48 -17.60
CA VAL A 124 -4.88 3.15 -18.21
C VAL A 124 -5.63 2.22 -17.26
N THR A 125 -6.20 1.13 -17.80
CA THR A 125 -6.87 0.14 -16.95
C THR A 125 -5.84 -0.61 -16.09
N SER A 126 -6.12 -0.72 -14.78
CA SER A 126 -5.34 -1.59 -13.88
C SER A 126 -5.36 -3.04 -14.37
N TRP A 127 -4.27 -3.75 -14.15
CA TRP A 127 -4.19 -5.18 -14.48
C TRP A 127 -4.96 -5.99 -13.44
N ILE A 128 -6.22 -6.29 -13.73
CA ILE A 128 -7.11 -7.09 -12.91
C ILE A 128 -7.24 -8.52 -13.47
N MET A 129 -7.99 -9.38 -12.80
CA MET A 129 -8.19 -10.79 -13.16
C MET A 129 -6.94 -11.67 -13.06
N ILE A 130 -5.84 -11.15 -12.55
CA ILE A 130 -4.56 -11.88 -12.40
C ILE A 130 -4.49 -12.53 -11.01
N ASN A 131 -4.07 -13.79 -10.93
CA ASN A 131 -3.83 -14.46 -9.64
C ASN A 131 -2.49 -14.03 -9.02
N VAL A 132 -2.32 -14.30 -7.73
CA VAL A 132 -1.13 -13.86 -6.99
C VAL A 132 0.17 -14.37 -7.59
N SER A 133 0.22 -15.64 -8.01
CA SER A 133 1.42 -16.24 -8.61
C SER A 133 1.82 -15.56 -9.91
N ASN A 134 0.85 -15.28 -10.78
CA ASN A 134 1.13 -14.60 -12.05
C ASN A 134 1.52 -13.15 -11.83
N ALA A 135 0.85 -12.44 -10.90
CA ALA A 135 1.23 -11.09 -10.51
C ALA A 135 2.67 -11.05 -9.95
N PHE A 136 3.01 -12.00 -9.09
CA PHE A 136 4.37 -12.15 -8.57
C PHE A 136 5.40 -12.41 -9.69
N ASN A 137 5.12 -13.35 -10.60
CA ASN A 137 6.03 -13.71 -11.67
C ASN A 137 6.26 -12.57 -12.67
N VAL A 138 5.23 -11.80 -13.05
CA VAL A 138 5.42 -10.65 -13.93
C VAL A 138 6.18 -9.51 -13.23
N SER A 139 6.06 -9.42 -11.91
CA SER A 139 6.82 -8.46 -11.12
C SER A 139 8.32 -8.77 -11.15
N LEU A 140 8.70 -10.04 -10.95
CA LEU A 140 10.09 -10.48 -11.06
C LEU A 140 10.64 -10.32 -12.49
N LYS A 141 9.81 -10.62 -13.49
CA LYS A 141 10.18 -10.55 -14.93
C LYS A 141 10.70 -9.17 -15.36
N MET A 142 10.33 -8.09 -14.66
CA MET A 142 10.82 -6.75 -14.98
C MET A 142 12.34 -6.64 -14.92
N ASN A 143 13.02 -7.50 -14.19
CA ASN A 143 14.47 -7.51 -14.03
C ASN A 143 15.18 -8.63 -14.81
N ASP A 144 14.47 -9.39 -15.62
CA ASP A 144 15.05 -10.43 -16.47
C ASP A 144 16.09 -9.85 -17.47
N ASP A 145 17.03 -10.67 -17.87
CA ASP A 145 18.01 -10.31 -18.89
C ASP A 145 17.33 -9.83 -20.18
N GLY A 146 17.70 -8.64 -20.63
CA GLY A 146 17.13 -8.04 -21.84
C GLY A 146 15.74 -7.42 -21.62
N ASN A 147 15.34 -7.17 -20.39
CA ASN A 147 14.09 -6.47 -20.08
C ASN A 147 13.97 -5.11 -20.79
N ARG A 148 12.74 -4.71 -21.08
CA ARG A 148 12.46 -3.46 -21.81
C ARG A 148 12.70 -2.17 -20.98
N TYR A 149 12.82 -2.30 -19.67
CA TYR A 149 12.93 -1.15 -18.74
C TYR A 149 14.37 -0.67 -18.57
N GLY A 150 15.36 -1.44 -19.05
CA GLY A 150 16.77 -1.15 -18.85
C GLY A 150 17.28 -1.42 -17.43
N PHE A 151 16.53 -2.19 -16.65
CA PHE A 151 17.00 -2.63 -15.34
C PHE A 151 18.12 -3.65 -15.48
N THR A 152 19.01 -3.65 -14.51
CA THR A 152 20.14 -4.57 -14.44
C THR A 152 20.00 -5.43 -13.19
N ASN A 153 20.82 -6.47 -13.08
CA ASN A 153 20.89 -7.34 -11.91
C ASN A 153 21.32 -6.64 -10.59
N ASN A 154 21.55 -5.32 -10.63
CA ASN A 154 21.81 -4.52 -9.43
C ASN A 154 20.52 -4.08 -8.71
N VAL A 155 19.37 -4.37 -9.28
CA VAL A 155 18.06 -4.09 -8.69
C VAL A 155 17.23 -5.36 -8.63
N ASP A 156 16.35 -5.41 -7.66
CA ASP A 156 15.27 -6.39 -7.55
C ASP A 156 13.95 -5.71 -7.86
N THR A 157 13.07 -6.38 -8.58
CA THR A 157 11.70 -5.95 -8.82
C THR A 157 10.76 -7.05 -8.35
N HIS A 158 9.83 -6.71 -7.48
CA HIS A 158 8.91 -7.69 -6.92
C HIS A 158 7.52 -7.11 -6.64
N MET A 159 6.56 -7.99 -6.43
CA MET A 159 5.22 -7.64 -6.02
C MET A 159 5.26 -7.14 -4.57
N MET A 160 4.63 -5.99 -4.31
CA MET A 160 4.62 -5.31 -3.02
C MET A 160 4.20 -6.20 -1.86
N LYS A 161 5.01 -6.25 -0.79
CA LYS A 161 4.65 -6.90 0.49
C LYS A 161 3.71 -6.01 1.29
N ASN A 162 3.04 -6.59 2.29
CA ASN A 162 2.22 -5.80 3.21
C ASN A 162 3.04 -4.79 4.04
N SER A 163 4.23 -5.17 4.48
CA SER A 163 5.16 -4.27 5.16
C SER A 163 5.57 -3.07 4.28
N GLU A 164 5.67 -3.26 2.97
CA GLU A 164 5.99 -2.20 2.01
C GLU A 164 4.79 -1.29 1.73
N TRP A 165 3.58 -1.82 1.74
CA TRP A 165 2.36 -0.99 1.77
C TRP A 165 2.35 -0.10 3.01
N ALA A 166 2.68 -0.67 4.15
CA ALA A 166 2.65 0.04 5.42
C ALA A 166 3.58 1.25 5.46
N VAL A 167 4.80 1.17 4.88
CA VAL A 167 5.71 2.33 4.89
C VAL A 167 5.21 3.50 4.05
N VAL A 168 4.48 3.24 2.98
CA VAL A 168 3.79 4.30 2.23
C VAL A 168 2.68 4.91 3.06
N THR A 169 1.88 4.08 3.70
CA THR A 169 0.72 4.48 4.49
C THR A 169 1.12 5.32 5.69
N TYR A 170 2.10 4.89 6.49
CA TYR A 170 2.61 5.68 7.62
C TYR A 170 3.17 7.03 7.17
N LEU A 171 3.93 7.07 6.08
CA LEU A 171 4.47 8.31 5.56
C LEU A 171 3.36 9.26 5.09
N SER A 172 2.29 8.73 4.47
CA SER A 172 1.14 9.54 4.05
C SER A 172 0.42 10.20 5.23
N GLN A 173 0.41 9.53 6.39
CA GLN A 173 -0.22 9.96 7.65
C GLN A 173 0.74 10.73 8.57
N SER A 174 1.74 11.35 8.01
CA SER A 174 2.74 12.17 8.70
C SER A 174 2.76 13.60 8.19
N LYS A 175 3.54 14.45 8.85
CA LYS A 175 3.79 15.82 8.37
C LYS A 175 4.44 15.89 6.99
N TYR A 176 5.02 14.80 6.50
CA TYR A 176 5.65 14.72 5.18
C TYR A 176 4.70 14.21 4.10
N GLY A 177 3.55 13.67 4.49
CA GLY A 177 2.53 13.16 3.59
C GLY A 177 1.32 14.09 3.47
N LYS A 178 0.20 13.52 3.03
CA LYS A 178 -1.04 14.26 2.84
C LYS A 178 -1.58 14.88 4.13
N LEU A 179 -1.42 14.20 5.27
CA LEU A 179 -1.82 14.74 6.57
C LEU A 179 -1.19 16.11 6.83
N GLY A 180 0.10 16.27 6.53
CA GLY A 180 0.85 17.51 6.72
C GLY A 180 0.65 18.56 5.64
N ASN A 181 -0.03 18.23 4.53
CA ASN A 181 -0.27 19.15 3.45
C ASN A 181 -1.35 20.18 3.81
N THR A 182 -0.96 21.44 3.94
CA THR A 182 -1.82 22.56 4.40
C THR A 182 -2.91 22.96 3.42
N ASN A 183 -2.86 22.45 2.17
CA ASN A 183 -3.94 22.67 1.20
C ASN A 183 -5.19 21.86 1.54
N PHE A 184 -5.09 20.89 2.45
CA PHE A 184 -6.19 20.06 2.90
C PHE A 184 -6.49 20.31 4.36
N THR A 185 -7.78 20.26 4.72
CA THR A 185 -8.26 20.49 6.09
C THR A 185 -9.34 19.49 6.47
N GLY A 186 -9.48 19.21 7.76
CA GLY A 186 -10.50 18.30 8.27
C GLY A 186 -10.43 16.91 7.63
N SER A 187 -11.54 16.35 7.24
CA SER A 187 -11.62 15.04 6.58
C SER A 187 -10.88 14.97 5.23
N ASN A 188 -10.67 16.10 4.56
CA ASN A 188 -9.94 16.14 3.28
C ASN A 188 -8.45 15.82 3.41
N LYS A 189 -7.92 15.66 4.61
CA LYS A 189 -6.56 15.16 4.85
C LYS A 189 -6.39 13.68 4.55
N GLU A 190 -7.47 12.92 4.53
CA GLU A 190 -7.49 11.54 4.05
C GLU A 190 -7.20 11.50 2.54
N VAL A 191 -6.53 10.45 2.07
CA VAL A 191 -6.27 10.21 0.64
C VAL A 191 -7.61 10.05 -0.09
N TYR A 192 -7.81 10.81 -1.18
CA TYR A 192 -9.05 10.75 -1.94
C TYR A 192 -9.21 9.43 -2.66
N GLN A 193 -10.44 8.96 -2.72
CA GLN A 193 -10.77 7.69 -3.33
C GLN A 193 -10.72 7.76 -4.86
N ASN A 194 -10.18 6.73 -5.49
CA ASN A 194 -10.39 6.42 -6.89
C ASN A 194 -11.72 5.66 -7.04
N LYS A 195 -12.74 6.30 -7.63
CA LYS A 195 -14.06 5.69 -7.86
C LYS A 195 -14.28 5.24 -9.32
N SER A 196 -13.21 5.02 -10.08
CA SER A 196 -13.33 4.54 -11.44
C SER A 196 -13.84 3.09 -11.50
N ASP A 197 -15.06 2.90 -11.97
CA ASP A 197 -15.67 1.59 -12.21
C ASP A 197 -15.09 0.85 -13.41
N GLN A 198 -14.21 1.52 -14.16
CA GLN A 198 -13.38 0.94 -15.22
C GLN A 198 -11.92 0.71 -14.76
N TYR A 199 -11.66 0.85 -13.47
CA TYR A 199 -10.34 0.64 -12.87
C TYR A 199 -9.23 1.47 -13.50
N ILE A 200 -9.53 2.72 -13.89
CA ILE A 200 -8.54 3.61 -14.48
C ILE A 200 -7.59 4.13 -13.43
N THR A 201 -6.29 3.95 -13.67
CA THR A 201 -5.21 4.36 -12.78
C THR A 201 -5.09 5.89 -12.67
N GLY A 202 -4.77 6.38 -11.48
CA GLY A 202 -4.57 7.80 -11.23
C GLY A 202 -5.85 8.62 -11.23
N CYS A 203 -7.02 8.00 -11.13
CA CYS A 203 -8.28 8.69 -10.97
C CYS A 203 -8.49 9.17 -9.55
N SER A 204 -9.25 10.24 -9.41
CA SER A 204 -9.71 10.77 -8.14
C SER A 204 -11.19 11.13 -8.23
N TYR A 205 -11.91 10.89 -7.15
CA TYR A 205 -13.28 11.35 -6.98
C TYR A 205 -13.35 12.83 -6.51
N GLY A 206 -12.22 13.39 -6.08
CA GLY A 206 -12.14 14.75 -5.55
C GLY A 206 -12.52 14.86 -4.08
N SER A 207 -12.70 13.75 -3.38
CA SER A 207 -12.96 13.66 -1.94
C SER A 207 -12.47 12.34 -1.35
N PRO A 208 -12.36 12.22 -0.02
CA PRO A 208 -12.20 10.96 0.68
C PRO A 208 -13.31 9.96 0.35
N SER A 209 -13.13 8.73 0.80
CA SER A 209 -14.14 7.69 0.67
C SER A 209 -15.48 8.11 1.30
N ASN A 210 -16.59 7.80 0.63
CA ASN A 210 -17.92 8.19 1.04
C ASN A 210 -18.98 7.27 0.39
N GLU A 211 -20.23 7.36 0.87
CA GLU A 211 -21.36 6.55 0.41
C GLU A 211 -21.95 6.98 -0.97
N ASN A 212 -21.38 7.97 -1.63
CA ASN A 212 -21.84 8.36 -2.95
C ASN A 212 -21.61 7.26 -3.98
N THR A 213 -22.60 6.98 -4.80
CA THR A 213 -22.60 5.94 -5.83
C THR A 213 -22.39 6.50 -7.26
N ASP A 214 -21.99 7.75 -7.39
CA ASP A 214 -21.57 8.32 -8.66
C ASP A 214 -20.17 7.83 -8.99
N TYR A 215 -20.08 6.73 -9.70
CA TYR A 215 -18.82 6.12 -10.08
C TYR A 215 -18.23 6.77 -11.33
N GLY A 216 -16.94 6.57 -11.53
CA GLY A 216 -16.17 7.05 -12.68
C GLY A 216 -14.94 7.86 -12.30
N CYS A 217 -14.11 8.17 -13.29
CA CYS A 217 -12.95 9.03 -13.13
C CYS A 217 -13.36 10.49 -13.19
N GLN A 218 -13.61 11.14 -12.03
CA GLN A 218 -14.02 12.54 -11.98
C GLN A 218 -12.86 13.49 -12.29
N TYR A 219 -11.68 13.20 -11.76
CA TYR A 219 -10.48 13.99 -11.93
C TYR A 219 -9.29 13.07 -12.22
N GLN A 220 -8.43 13.47 -13.14
CA GLN A 220 -7.16 12.80 -13.39
C GLN A 220 -6.12 13.23 -12.36
N TYR A 221 -5.10 12.42 -12.15
CA TYR A 221 -4.06 12.54 -11.12
C TYR A 221 -3.38 13.92 -11.03
N ASN A 222 -3.27 14.65 -12.13
CA ASN A 222 -2.55 15.92 -12.27
C ASN A 222 -3.47 17.14 -12.39
N ILE A 223 -4.77 16.96 -12.30
CA ILE A 223 -5.74 18.05 -12.36
C ILE A 223 -5.95 18.62 -10.97
N ASP A 224 -5.60 19.87 -10.77
CA ASP A 224 -5.80 20.66 -9.56
C ASP A 224 -5.69 19.89 -8.22
N ILE A 225 -6.29 20.44 -7.17
CA ILE A 225 -6.32 19.84 -5.83
C ILE A 225 -7.25 18.61 -5.76
N ASN A 226 -8.25 18.50 -6.63
CA ASN A 226 -9.18 17.37 -6.62
C ASN A 226 -8.51 16.11 -7.16
N GLY A 227 -7.71 16.23 -8.21
CA GLY A 227 -6.92 15.13 -8.73
C GLY A 227 -5.75 14.77 -7.81
N THR A 228 -4.94 15.76 -7.41
CA THR A 228 -3.77 15.51 -6.56
C THR A 228 -4.14 15.08 -5.14
N GLY A 229 -5.37 15.31 -4.70
CA GLY A 229 -5.88 14.83 -3.42
C GLY A 229 -5.91 13.30 -3.29
N ALA A 230 -5.88 12.56 -4.40
CA ALA A 230 -5.80 11.10 -4.39
C ALA A 230 -4.37 10.57 -4.20
N SER A 231 -3.37 11.43 -4.13
CA SER A 231 -2.00 11.00 -3.82
C SER A 231 -1.70 11.00 -2.33
N THR A 232 -0.78 10.18 -1.94
CA THR A 232 -0.30 10.04 -0.55
C THR A 232 0.38 11.30 0.01
N THR A 233 0.67 12.29 -0.83
CA THR A 233 1.26 13.58 -0.43
C THR A 233 0.33 14.77 -0.70
N GLY A 234 -0.81 14.55 -1.35
CA GLY A 234 -1.72 15.62 -1.75
C GLY A 234 -1.16 16.53 -2.86
N ASN A 235 -0.17 16.05 -3.60
CA ASN A 235 0.42 16.72 -4.77
C ASN A 235 0.79 15.68 -5.83
N ILE A 236 1.26 16.12 -6.99
CA ILE A 236 1.57 15.22 -8.11
C ILE A 236 2.72 14.24 -7.87
N TYR A 237 3.49 14.38 -6.80
CA TYR A 237 4.70 13.60 -6.55
C TYR A 237 4.43 12.33 -5.73
N GLY A 238 3.28 12.23 -5.06
CA GLY A 238 2.94 11.06 -4.26
C GLY A 238 2.48 9.86 -5.08
N ILE A 239 2.09 8.81 -4.35
CA ILE A 239 1.57 7.55 -4.88
C ILE A 239 0.05 7.64 -4.95
N TYR A 240 -0.53 7.13 -6.01
CA TYR A 240 -1.96 7.12 -6.30
C TYR A 240 -2.56 5.72 -6.16
N ASP A 241 -3.87 5.64 -6.23
CA ASP A 241 -4.65 4.41 -6.24
C ASP A 241 -4.53 3.58 -4.95
N MET A 242 -4.05 4.16 -3.86
CA MET A 242 -4.00 3.49 -2.56
C MET A 242 -5.32 3.59 -1.77
N SER A 243 -6.35 4.18 -2.37
CA SER A 243 -7.72 4.26 -1.85
C SER A 243 -8.71 4.11 -3.00
N GLY A 244 -9.40 3.00 -3.08
CA GLY A 244 -10.30 2.69 -4.21
C GLY A 244 -9.54 2.23 -5.46
N GLY A 245 -10.13 2.37 -6.63
CA GLY A 245 -9.64 1.75 -7.87
C GLY A 245 -9.92 0.26 -7.86
N SER A 246 -8.90 -0.55 -7.86
CA SER A 246 -8.98 -1.99 -7.63
C SER A 246 -8.57 -2.34 -6.20
N TRP A 247 -9.01 -3.48 -5.68
CA TRP A 247 -8.29 -4.12 -4.59
C TRP A 247 -6.85 -4.40 -5.03
N GLU A 248 -5.90 -4.28 -4.12
CA GLU A 248 -4.52 -4.64 -4.41
C GLU A 248 -4.09 -5.84 -3.56
N TYR A 249 -3.76 -6.96 -4.22
CA TYR A 249 -3.01 -8.01 -3.54
C TYR A 249 -1.68 -7.45 -3.06
N VAL A 250 -1.37 -7.72 -1.83
CA VAL A 250 -0.01 -7.59 -1.28
C VAL A 250 0.51 -8.98 -0.94
N MET A 251 1.83 -9.16 -0.98
CA MET A 251 2.47 -10.41 -0.60
C MET A 251 2.44 -10.57 0.92
N GLY A 252 1.24 -10.80 1.45
CA GLY A 252 0.93 -11.14 2.82
C GLY A 252 0.11 -12.42 2.84
N ASN A 253 0.63 -13.48 3.45
CA ASN A 253 0.05 -14.82 3.37
C ASN A 253 -0.16 -15.45 4.75
N TYR A 254 -1.24 -16.23 4.87
CA TYR A 254 -1.55 -17.00 6.05
C TYR A 254 -0.84 -18.35 6.01
N ASN A 255 0.12 -18.53 6.93
CA ASN A 255 0.72 -19.80 7.31
C ASN A 255 1.36 -20.63 6.17
N ASP A 256 1.90 -19.94 5.13
CA ASP A 256 2.50 -20.55 3.94
C ASP A 256 1.54 -21.42 3.12
N ILE A 257 0.22 -21.19 3.24
CA ILE A 257 -0.79 -21.92 2.50
C ILE A 257 -1.03 -21.24 1.16
N VAL A 258 -0.66 -21.89 0.07
CA VAL A 258 -0.76 -21.31 -1.27
C VAL A 258 -2.20 -21.11 -1.76
N GLY A 259 -3.14 -21.95 -1.31
CA GLY A 259 -4.53 -21.90 -1.77
C GLY A 259 -4.68 -22.07 -3.28
N SER A 260 -5.52 -21.22 -3.87
CA SER A 260 -5.74 -21.16 -5.32
C SER A 260 -4.97 -20.02 -5.99
N SER A 261 -3.89 -19.57 -5.39
CA SER A 261 -3.07 -18.44 -5.87
C SER A 261 -2.32 -18.70 -7.18
N GLY A 262 -2.25 -19.96 -7.62
CA GLY A 262 -1.43 -20.39 -8.75
C GLY A 262 -0.02 -20.83 -8.37
N PHE A 263 0.43 -20.57 -7.14
CA PHE A 263 1.68 -21.12 -6.65
C PHE A 263 1.58 -22.63 -6.40
N ILE A 264 2.62 -23.36 -6.74
CA ILE A 264 2.79 -24.78 -6.35
C ILE A 264 3.39 -24.85 -4.95
N THR A 265 4.35 -23.98 -4.67
CA THR A 265 4.98 -23.76 -3.37
C THR A 265 5.15 -22.26 -3.15
N MET A 266 5.19 -21.83 -1.91
CA MET A 266 5.47 -20.41 -1.62
C MET A 266 6.83 -20.01 -2.20
N PRO A 267 6.96 -18.76 -2.67
CA PRO A 267 8.26 -18.22 -3.08
C PRO A 267 9.22 -18.08 -1.89
N ASP A 268 10.43 -17.60 -2.15
CA ASP A 268 11.37 -17.28 -1.08
C ASP A 268 10.76 -16.30 -0.08
N SER A 269 11.04 -16.52 1.19
CA SER A 269 10.48 -15.76 2.32
C SER A 269 10.83 -14.27 2.32
N ILE A 270 11.82 -13.85 1.56
CA ILE A 270 12.15 -12.42 1.38
C ILE A 270 11.05 -11.66 0.64
N TYR A 271 10.22 -12.36 -0.12
CA TYR A 271 9.19 -11.78 -0.99
C TYR A 271 7.79 -11.71 -0.38
N TYR A 272 7.57 -12.17 0.85
CA TYR A 272 6.26 -12.08 1.47
C TYR A 272 6.32 -11.95 2.99
N ASP A 273 5.28 -11.36 3.54
CA ASP A 273 5.05 -11.29 4.98
C ASP A 273 4.18 -12.47 5.39
N LYS A 274 4.67 -13.27 6.36
CA LYS A 274 3.97 -14.42 6.89
C LYS A 274 3.16 -14.07 8.12
N TYR A 275 1.90 -14.47 8.14
CA TYR A 275 1.00 -14.36 9.28
C TYR A 275 0.56 -15.76 9.72
N THR A 276 0.66 -16.05 11.01
CA THR A 276 0.37 -17.39 11.57
C THR A 276 -0.80 -17.38 12.54
N THR A 277 -1.41 -16.23 12.76
CA THR A 277 -2.52 -16.03 13.69
C THR A 277 -3.42 -14.93 13.18
N ASP A 278 -4.72 -15.08 13.39
CA ASP A 278 -5.76 -14.09 13.15
C ASP A 278 -5.77 -12.93 14.15
N ASN A 279 -5.00 -13.04 15.24
CA ASN A 279 -4.99 -12.08 16.34
C ASN A 279 -4.19 -10.80 16.09
N VAL A 280 -3.56 -10.62 14.94
CA VAL A 280 -2.74 -9.43 14.63
C VAL A 280 -3.51 -8.12 14.60
N LEU A 281 -4.84 -8.15 14.53
CA LEU A 281 -5.69 -6.96 14.64
C LEU A 281 -6.09 -6.62 16.07
N THR A 282 -6.13 -7.59 16.97
CA THR A 282 -6.66 -7.43 18.33
C THR A 282 -5.56 -7.34 19.38
N ALA A 283 -4.40 -7.91 19.14
CA ALA A 283 -3.29 -7.98 20.07
C ALA A 283 -1.99 -7.49 19.44
N CYS A 284 -1.69 -6.22 19.60
CA CYS A 284 -0.43 -5.64 19.16
C CYS A 284 0.72 -6.06 20.11
N ASN A 285 1.02 -7.33 20.17
CA ASN A 285 2.06 -7.88 21.01
C ASN A 285 3.24 -8.35 20.13
N GLY A 286 4.28 -7.51 20.04
CA GLY A 286 5.51 -7.84 19.35
C GLY A 286 5.54 -7.46 17.88
N SER A 287 6.52 -7.98 17.16
CA SER A 287 6.86 -7.61 15.78
C SER A 287 5.81 -7.96 14.73
N ALA A 288 4.88 -8.86 15.03
CA ALA A 288 3.87 -9.30 14.07
C ALA A 288 2.85 -8.20 13.68
N CYS A 289 2.73 -7.14 14.47
CA CYS A 289 1.83 -6.02 14.16
C CYS A 289 2.56 -4.69 13.96
N LEU A 290 3.80 -4.57 14.41
CA LEU A 290 4.58 -3.36 14.21
C LEU A 290 5.03 -3.25 12.76
N SER A 291 4.98 -2.05 12.21
CA SER A 291 5.35 -1.71 10.84
C SER A 291 4.55 -2.43 9.73
N GLN A 292 3.41 -3.00 10.07
CA GLN A 292 2.57 -3.75 9.14
C GLN A 292 1.28 -3.02 8.76
N CYS A 293 1.01 -1.85 9.36
CA CYS A 293 -0.24 -1.11 9.17
C CYS A 293 -1.47 -2.02 9.38
N LEU A 294 -1.42 -2.83 10.43
CA LEU A 294 -2.47 -3.74 10.86
C LEU A 294 -3.10 -3.23 12.15
N SER A 295 -2.86 -3.87 13.29
CA SER A 295 -3.48 -3.50 14.57
C SER A 295 -3.19 -2.07 15.03
N GLU A 296 -2.05 -1.47 14.64
CA GLU A 296 -1.68 -0.12 15.04
C GLU A 296 -2.60 0.97 14.45
N THR A 297 -3.17 0.68 13.27
CA THR A 297 -3.95 1.65 12.48
C THR A 297 -5.29 1.08 12.01
N ALA A 298 -5.67 -0.09 12.49
CA ALA A 298 -6.87 -0.77 12.05
C ALA A 298 -8.13 0.06 12.31
N GLY A 299 -8.89 0.31 11.25
CA GLY A 299 -10.12 1.09 11.29
C GLY A 299 -9.92 2.60 11.33
N TRP A 300 -8.73 3.12 11.14
CA TRP A 300 -8.52 4.54 10.91
C TRP A 300 -9.33 4.99 9.68
N TYR A 301 -9.92 6.18 9.74
CA TYR A 301 -10.86 6.74 8.77
C TYR A 301 -12.12 5.88 8.50
N SER A 302 -12.39 4.88 9.32
CA SER A 302 -13.44 3.86 9.12
C SER A 302 -13.13 2.85 8.01
N ASP A 303 -11.89 2.76 7.57
CA ASP A 303 -11.44 1.79 6.60
C ASP A 303 -11.73 0.35 7.07
N LEU A 304 -12.04 -0.53 6.13
CA LEU A 304 -12.27 -1.95 6.43
C LEU A 304 -11.06 -2.57 7.13
N LYS A 305 -11.33 -3.51 8.02
CA LYS A 305 -10.33 -4.17 8.88
C LYS A 305 -10.65 -5.65 9.07
N GLN A 306 -10.42 -6.42 8.05
CA GLN A 306 -10.63 -7.87 8.06
C GLN A 306 -9.33 -8.60 7.73
N MET A 307 -8.79 -9.31 8.72
CA MET A 307 -7.54 -10.04 8.56
C MET A 307 -7.75 -11.36 7.82
N ILE A 308 -6.68 -11.85 7.20
CA ILE A 308 -6.60 -13.18 6.62
C ILE A 308 -6.62 -14.26 7.71
N ASP A 309 -7.11 -15.43 7.34
CA ASP A 309 -7.28 -16.62 8.18
C ASP A 309 -7.06 -17.91 7.35
N GLU A 310 -7.37 -19.04 7.90
CA GLU A 310 -7.26 -20.35 7.25
C GLU A 310 -8.15 -20.55 6.00
N GLN A 311 -9.16 -19.69 5.82
CA GLN A 311 -10.08 -19.74 4.68
C GLN A 311 -9.79 -18.65 3.66
N SER A 312 -9.24 -17.54 4.11
CA SER A 312 -8.93 -16.35 3.33
C SER A 312 -7.44 -16.03 3.43
N LEU A 313 -6.65 -16.61 2.57
CA LEU A 313 -5.22 -16.84 2.73
C LEU A 313 -4.34 -15.66 2.32
N TRP A 314 -4.87 -14.73 1.50
CA TRP A 314 -4.09 -13.65 0.92
C TRP A 314 -4.67 -12.29 1.27
N LEU A 315 -3.78 -11.40 1.70
CA LEU A 315 -4.14 -10.03 2.10
C LEU A 315 -4.34 -9.14 0.89
N ILE A 316 -5.38 -8.32 0.95
CA ILE A 316 -5.62 -7.24 0.00
C ILE A 316 -5.79 -5.90 0.71
N ARG A 317 -5.48 -4.81 0.00
CA ARG A 317 -5.45 -3.43 0.47
C ARG A 317 -6.30 -2.52 -0.41
N SER A 318 -6.34 -1.22 -0.10
CA SER A 318 -6.98 -0.15 -0.87
C SER A 318 -8.50 -0.05 -0.71
N GLY A 319 -9.22 -1.13 -0.84
CA GLY A 319 -10.64 -1.10 -1.20
C GLY A 319 -10.83 -1.00 -2.71
N VAL A 320 -12.00 -1.33 -3.23
CA VAL A 320 -12.34 -1.15 -4.63
C VAL A 320 -13.20 0.12 -4.81
N TYR A 321 -13.35 0.59 -6.02
CA TYR A 321 -14.05 1.84 -6.36
C TYR A 321 -15.42 2.03 -5.65
N ASN A 322 -16.11 0.95 -5.31
CA ASN A 322 -17.43 0.94 -4.64
C ASN A 322 -17.39 0.42 -3.20
N THR A 323 -16.23 0.34 -2.58
CA THR A 323 -16.10 -0.03 -1.15
C THR A 323 -16.62 1.11 -0.25
N ASN A 324 -16.86 2.29 -0.81
CA ASN A 324 -17.40 3.47 -0.13
C ASN A 324 -16.52 3.86 1.08
N THR A 325 -17.11 4.15 2.22
CA THR A 325 -16.40 4.58 3.44
C THR A 325 -15.38 3.58 3.96
N GLY A 326 -15.41 2.33 3.50
CA GLY A 326 -14.42 1.32 3.89
C GLY A 326 -13.14 1.32 3.06
N ALA A 327 -13.09 2.09 1.95
CA ALA A 327 -11.88 2.20 1.13
C ALA A 327 -10.92 3.21 1.73
N GLY A 328 -9.62 2.91 1.66
CA GLY A 328 -8.58 3.82 2.13
C GLY A 328 -7.22 3.16 2.25
N VAL A 329 -6.22 3.97 2.56
CA VAL A 329 -4.83 3.50 2.69
C VAL A 329 -4.64 2.55 3.87
N PHE A 330 -5.52 2.62 4.88
CA PHE A 330 -5.54 1.74 6.05
C PHE A 330 -6.46 0.52 5.87
N CYS A 331 -7.15 0.41 4.74
CA CYS A 331 -8.03 -0.71 4.46
C CYS A 331 -7.26 -2.03 4.50
N ILE A 332 -7.79 -2.95 5.30
CA ILE A 332 -7.30 -4.32 5.45
C ILE A 332 -8.47 -5.22 5.11
N TYR A 333 -8.27 -6.08 4.13
CA TYR A 333 -9.29 -7.05 3.78
C TYR A 333 -8.64 -8.37 3.35
N ASN A 334 -9.39 -9.42 3.43
CA ASN A 334 -8.94 -10.74 3.03
C ASN A 334 -9.53 -11.12 1.68
N SER A 335 -8.78 -11.84 0.90
CA SER A 335 -9.25 -12.38 -0.36
C SER A 335 -9.32 -13.90 -0.33
N ILE A 336 -10.36 -14.39 -0.97
CA ILE A 336 -10.54 -15.81 -1.24
C ILE A 336 -9.31 -16.30 -2.01
N PRO A 337 -8.82 -17.43 -1.71
CA PRO A 337 -7.50 -18.09 -1.74
C PRO A 337 -6.48 -17.64 -2.82
N GLY A 338 -6.45 -16.37 -3.21
CA GLY A 338 -5.42 -15.84 -4.11
C GLY A 338 -5.73 -15.93 -5.61
N ILE A 339 -6.96 -16.24 -6.00
CA ILE A 339 -7.40 -16.29 -7.40
C ILE A 339 -7.43 -14.90 -8.05
N GLY A 340 -7.36 -14.83 -9.38
CA GLY A 340 -7.63 -13.62 -10.14
C GLY A 340 -9.10 -13.19 -10.02
N GLY A 341 -9.31 -12.00 -9.46
CA GLY A 341 -10.65 -11.42 -9.28
C GLY A 341 -10.90 -10.25 -10.23
N ILE A 342 -12.17 -10.00 -10.56
CA ILE A 342 -12.61 -8.93 -11.47
C ILE A 342 -12.12 -7.54 -11.03
N ALA A 343 -11.84 -7.37 -9.76
CA ALA A 343 -11.48 -6.08 -9.18
C ALA A 343 -10.21 -6.16 -8.31
N VAL A 344 -9.32 -7.10 -8.60
CA VAL A 344 -8.09 -7.27 -7.82
C VAL A 344 -6.87 -7.15 -8.71
N SER A 345 -6.05 -6.17 -8.41
CA SER A 345 -4.79 -5.81 -9.04
C SER A 345 -3.62 -6.05 -8.07
N PHE A 346 -2.48 -5.42 -8.34
CA PHE A 346 -1.27 -5.50 -7.53
C PHE A 346 -0.38 -4.28 -7.77
N ARG A 347 0.65 -4.13 -6.95
CA ARG A 347 1.62 -3.03 -7.06
C ARG A 347 3.05 -3.57 -7.02
N LEU A 348 3.96 -2.82 -7.60
CA LEU A 348 5.35 -3.18 -7.80
C LEU A 348 6.26 -2.39 -6.87
N ILE A 349 7.31 -3.06 -6.42
CA ILE A 349 8.45 -2.50 -5.71
C ILE A 349 9.71 -2.68 -6.55
N LEU A 350 10.60 -1.69 -6.47
CA LEU A 350 11.96 -1.79 -6.96
C LEU A 350 12.91 -1.43 -5.82
N SER A 351 13.83 -2.31 -5.54
CA SER A 351 14.86 -2.13 -4.51
C SER A 351 16.25 -2.43 -5.07
N PRO A 352 17.33 -1.94 -4.45
CA PRO A 352 18.65 -2.47 -4.74
C PRO A 352 18.67 -3.98 -4.48
N ASN A 353 19.37 -4.72 -5.33
CA ASN A 353 19.57 -6.15 -5.10
C ASN A 353 20.45 -6.38 -3.87
N SER A 354 20.15 -7.44 -3.10
CA SER A 354 20.88 -7.80 -1.88
C SER A 354 22.28 -8.37 -2.18
#